data_757b2f2b490f1a92df4929df4f3cbf85
#
_entry.id   757b2f2b490f1a92df4929df4f3cbf85
#
_cell.length_a   1.000
_cell.length_b   1.000
_cell.length_c   1.000
_cell.angle_alpha   90.00
_cell.angle_beta   90.00
_cell.angle_gamma   90.00
#
_symmetry.space_group_name_H-M   'P 1'
#
loop_
_entity.id
_entity.type
_entity.pdbx_description
1 polymer ?
#
loop_
_entity_poly.entity_id
_entity_poly.type
_entity_poly.pdbx_seq_one_letter_code
_entity_poly.pdbx_strand_id
1 'polypeptide(L)'
;MVICLETATNLCSVALCDSAGIISLRESIESKSHASTLTLFIGEILKEHGIRAHDLEAVAVSMGPGSYTGLRIGVSVAKGIAYGASIPLIGIETTLSMFWGINDSKYIDTKSEMKSFYCPMLDARRMEVYYSIYDSAGNKIK
;
A
#
# COMPACT_ATOMS: atom_id res chain seq x y z
N MET A 1 15.48 2.95 -4.32
CA MET A 1 14.08 3.48 -4.36
C MET A 1 13.10 2.34 -4.57
N VAL A 2 11.95 2.39 -3.92
CA VAL A 2 10.88 1.39 -4.02
C VAL A 2 9.62 2.08 -4.54
N ILE A 3 8.92 1.45 -5.50
CA ILE A 3 7.60 1.91 -5.91
C ILE A 3 6.54 1.10 -5.17
N CYS A 4 5.58 1.79 -4.55
CA CYS A 4 4.54 1.20 -3.70
C CYS A 4 3.17 1.38 -4.36
N LEU A 5 2.39 0.31 -4.45
CA LEU A 5 1.10 0.28 -5.12
C LEU A 5 0.00 -0.09 -4.12
N GLU A 6 -1.07 0.71 -4.07
CA GLU A 6 -2.23 0.46 -3.24
C GLU A 6 -3.52 0.48 -4.05
N THR A 7 -4.27 -0.61 -4.01
CA THR A 7 -5.52 -0.79 -4.74
C THR A 7 -6.54 -1.63 -3.97
N ALA A 8 -6.29 -1.87 -2.67
CA ALA A 8 -7.13 -2.73 -1.84
C ALA A 8 -8.50 -2.10 -1.49
N THR A 9 -8.65 -0.79 -1.68
CA THR A 9 -9.87 -0.03 -1.40
C THR A 9 -10.38 0.71 -2.64
N ASN A 10 -11.27 1.67 -2.47
CA ASN A 10 -11.67 2.58 -3.54
C ASN A 10 -10.57 3.60 -3.89
N LEU A 11 -9.60 3.78 -3.01
CA LEU A 11 -8.41 4.58 -3.27
C LEU A 11 -7.46 3.80 -4.17
N CYS A 12 -6.99 4.44 -5.24
CA CYS A 12 -5.87 3.99 -6.03
C CYS A 12 -4.70 4.91 -5.74
N SER A 13 -3.60 4.40 -5.21
CA SER A 13 -2.43 5.23 -4.99
C SER A 13 -1.13 4.56 -5.43
N VAL A 14 -0.16 5.40 -5.82
CA VAL A 14 1.21 5.02 -6.15
C VAL A 14 2.15 5.97 -5.44
N ALA A 15 3.11 5.42 -4.72
CA ALA A 15 4.17 6.20 -4.08
C ALA A 15 5.55 5.73 -4.55
N LEU A 16 6.46 6.66 -4.74
CA LEU A 16 7.89 6.40 -4.85
C LEU A 16 8.52 6.75 -3.50
N CYS A 17 9.27 5.81 -2.95
CA CYS A 17 9.87 5.92 -1.63
C CYS A 17 11.36 5.60 -1.67
N ASP A 18 12.11 6.18 -0.72
CA ASP A 18 13.48 5.78 -0.39
C ASP A 18 13.63 5.58 1.14
N SER A 19 14.85 5.50 1.62
CA SER A 19 15.13 5.36 3.05
C SER A 19 14.73 6.57 3.90
N ALA A 20 14.51 7.73 3.30
CA ALA A 20 14.10 8.96 3.97
C ALA A 20 12.56 9.13 4.00
N GLY A 21 11.82 8.36 3.19
CA GLY A 21 10.36 8.39 3.16
C GLY A 21 9.78 8.51 1.76
N ILE A 22 8.60 9.15 1.66
CA ILE A 22 7.89 9.34 0.40
C ILE A 22 8.53 10.47 -0.40
N ILE A 23 9.00 10.15 -1.62
CA ILE A 23 9.56 11.11 -2.58
C ILE A 23 8.44 11.73 -3.43
N SER A 24 7.51 10.90 -3.90
CA SER A 24 6.39 11.33 -4.75
C SER A 24 5.18 10.45 -4.48
N LEU A 25 3.98 11.04 -4.55
CA LEU A 25 2.71 10.36 -4.32
C LEU A 25 1.67 10.80 -5.36
N ARG A 26 0.90 9.85 -5.85
CA ARG A 26 -0.29 10.07 -6.67
C ARG A 26 -1.44 9.26 -6.09
N GLU A 27 -2.59 9.92 -5.94
CA GLU A 27 -3.79 9.30 -5.37
C GLU A 27 -5.04 9.71 -6.14
N SER A 28 -5.99 8.79 -6.26
CA SER A 28 -7.32 9.07 -6.81
C SER A 28 -8.37 8.20 -6.12
N ILE A 29 -9.49 8.82 -5.77
CA ILE A 29 -10.69 8.17 -5.23
C ILE A 29 -11.71 7.92 -6.35
N GLU A 30 -11.47 8.44 -7.56
CA GLU A 30 -12.40 8.30 -8.66
C GLU A 30 -12.49 6.86 -9.15
N SER A 31 -13.72 6.36 -9.29
CA SER A 31 -14.08 4.98 -9.67
C SER A 31 -13.75 4.59 -11.12
N LYS A 32 -13.00 5.43 -11.86
CA LYS A 32 -12.54 5.09 -13.19
C LYS A 32 -11.44 4.05 -13.06
N SER A 33 -11.67 2.89 -13.63
CA SER A 33 -10.76 1.74 -13.72
C SER A 33 -9.39 1.88 -13.03
N HIS A 34 -9.22 1.27 -11.85
CA HIS A 34 -7.92 1.23 -11.16
C HIS A 34 -6.76 0.86 -12.09
N ALA A 35 -7.01 0.04 -13.11
CA ALA A 35 -5.96 -0.39 -14.05
C ALA A 35 -5.35 0.77 -14.84
N SER A 36 -6.18 1.63 -15.42
CA SER A 36 -5.70 2.78 -16.19
C SER A 36 -5.06 3.85 -15.32
N THR A 37 -5.68 4.13 -14.15
CA THR A 37 -5.17 5.12 -13.20
C THR A 37 -3.82 4.68 -12.62
N LEU A 38 -3.70 3.41 -12.20
CA LEU A 38 -2.48 2.88 -11.62
C LEU A 38 -1.29 2.97 -12.59
N THR A 39 -1.49 2.53 -13.83
CA THR A 39 -0.42 2.57 -14.84
C THR A 39 -0.03 3.99 -15.25
N LEU A 40 -1.01 4.91 -15.30
CA LEU A 40 -0.76 6.33 -15.54
C LEU A 40 0.11 6.93 -14.44
N PHE A 41 -0.27 6.75 -13.17
CA PHE A 41 0.48 7.26 -12.02
C PHE A 41 1.91 6.73 -11.95
N ILE A 42 2.10 5.43 -12.23
CA ILE A 42 3.44 4.84 -12.31
C ILE A 42 4.26 5.53 -13.40
N GLY A 43 3.70 5.69 -14.60
CA GLY A 43 4.38 6.36 -15.73
C GLY A 43 4.74 7.81 -15.43
N GLU A 44 3.83 8.56 -14.79
CA GLU A 44 4.06 9.95 -14.38
C GLU A 44 5.20 10.07 -13.37
N ILE A 45 5.17 9.26 -12.30
CA ILE A 45 6.21 9.28 -11.26
C ILE A 45 7.58 8.92 -11.83
N LEU A 46 7.68 7.85 -12.62
CA LEU A 46 8.94 7.44 -13.22
C LEU A 46 9.51 8.53 -14.16
N LYS A 47 8.63 9.14 -14.97
CA LYS A 47 9.02 10.23 -15.88
C LYS A 47 9.45 11.49 -15.14
N GLU A 48 8.71 11.89 -14.09
CA GLU A 48 9.01 13.08 -13.28
C GLU A 48 10.41 12.99 -12.65
N HIS A 49 10.80 11.80 -12.19
CA HIS A 49 12.09 11.56 -11.56
C HIS A 49 13.18 11.10 -12.53
N GLY A 50 12.90 10.99 -13.83
CA GLY A 50 13.87 10.57 -14.84
C GLY A 50 14.40 9.16 -14.65
N ILE A 51 13.63 8.28 -14.01
CA ILE A 51 14.00 6.89 -13.71
C ILE A 51 13.17 5.91 -14.54
N ARG A 52 13.70 4.71 -14.72
CA ARG A 52 13.05 3.60 -15.39
C ARG A 52 12.76 2.49 -14.38
N ALA A 53 11.88 1.55 -14.73
CA ALA A 53 11.51 0.47 -13.81
C ALA A 53 12.70 -0.35 -13.29
N HIS A 54 13.74 -0.55 -14.11
CA HIS A 54 14.95 -1.29 -13.69
C HIS A 54 15.92 -0.49 -12.82
N ASP A 55 15.69 0.81 -12.64
CA ASP A 55 16.43 1.64 -11.69
C ASP A 55 15.84 1.55 -10.27
N LEU A 56 14.67 0.89 -10.13
CA LEU A 56 14.04 0.60 -8.85
C LEU A 56 14.69 -0.60 -8.16
N GLU A 57 14.73 -0.57 -6.83
CA GLU A 57 15.22 -1.67 -5.99
C GLU A 57 14.16 -2.74 -5.77
N ALA A 58 12.90 -2.35 -5.75
CA ALA A 58 11.75 -3.26 -5.55
C ALA A 58 10.43 -2.61 -5.97
N VAL A 59 9.41 -3.46 -6.13
CA VAL A 59 7.99 -3.06 -6.16
C VAL A 59 7.31 -3.60 -4.92
N ALA A 60 6.62 -2.75 -4.16
CA ALA A 60 5.77 -3.14 -3.05
C ALA A 60 4.29 -3.03 -3.44
N VAL A 61 3.45 -3.94 -2.97
CA VAL A 61 2.02 -3.94 -3.28
C VAL A 61 1.20 -4.50 -2.12
N SER A 62 0.05 -3.89 -1.84
CA SER A 62 -0.94 -4.48 -0.93
C SER A 62 -1.48 -5.79 -1.52
N MET A 63 -1.34 -6.87 -0.75
CA MET A 63 -1.76 -8.21 -1.19
C MET A 63 -3.10 -8.67 -0.59
N GLY A 64 -3.75 -7.78 0.17
CA GLY A 64 -5.02 -8.04 0.83
C GLY A 64 -4.90 -8.07 2.37
N PRO A 65 -6.07 -8.15 3.04
CA PRO A 65 -7.43 -8.20 2.49
C PRO A 65 -7.87 -6.89 1.83
N GLY A 66 -8.97 -6.93 1.05
CA GLY A 66 -9.55 -5.75 0.42
C GLY A 66 -10.37 -6.06 -0.83
N SER A 67 -10.56 -5.05 -1.68
CA SER A 67 -11.28 -5.17 -2.95
C SER A 67 -10.68 -6.26 -3.84
N TYR A 68 -11.45 -7.31 -4.12
CA TYR A 68 -11.00 -8.44 -4.95
C TYR A 68 -10.51 -7.99 -6.34
N THR A 69 -11.26 -7.12 -7.00
CA THR A 69 -10.87 -6.59 -8.32
C THR A 69 -9.65 -5.68 -8.22
N GLY A 70 -9.64 -4.77 -7.24
CA GLY A 70 -8.52 -3.86 -7.02
C GLY A 70 -7.21 -4.60 -6.75
N LEU A 71 -7.23 -5.55 -5.82
CA LEU A 71 -6.05 -6.37 -5.49
C LEU A 71 -5.51 -7.15 -6.70
N ARG A 72 -6.38 -7.71 -7.53
CA ARG A 72 -5.94 -8.41 -8.74
C ARG A 72 -5.25 -7.48 -9.73
N ILE A 73 -5.77 -6.26 -9.90
CA ILE A 73 -5.15 -5.24 -10.75
C ILE A 73 -3.77 -4.86 -10.19
N GLY A 74 -3.71 -4.45 -8.91
CA GLY A 74 -2.46 -4.03 -8.27
C GLY A 74 -1.37 -5.10 -8.32
N VAL A 75 -1.71 -6.34 -7.91
CA VAL A 75 -0.78 -7.47 -7.91
C VAL A 75 -0.34 -7.85 -9.33
N SER A 76 -1.23 -7.80 -10.34
CA SER A 76 -0.85 -8.09 -11.72
C SER A 76 0.11 -7.06 -12.29
N VAL A 77 -0.13 -5.77 -12.04
CA VAL A 77 0.76 -4.68 -12.45
C VAL A 77 2.11 -4.80 -11.73
N ALA A 78 2.10 -5.02 -10.40
CA ALA A 78 3.32 -5.20 -9.62
C ALA A 78 4.18 -6.35 -10.12
N LYS A 79 3.55 -7.51 -10.42
CA LYS A 79 4.24 -8.67 -11.00
C LYS A 79 4.81 -8.36 -12.38
N GLY A 80 4.06 -7.63 -13.23
CA GLY A 80 4.52 -7.22 -14.54
C GLY A 80 5.78 -6.35 -14.46
N ILE A 81 5.81 -5.37 -13.57
CA ILE A 81 6.96 -4.50 -13.35
C ILE A 81 8.14 -5.31 -12.79
N ALA A 82 7.91 -6.08 -11.72
CA ALA A 82 8.96 -6.86 -11.07
C ALA A 82 9.62 -7.84 -12.03
N TYR A 83 8.82 -8.56 -12.83
CA TYR A 83 9.31 -9.48 -13.83
C TYR A 83 10.04 -8.76 -14.98
N GLY A 84 9.44 -7.70 -15.54
CA GLY A 84 10.01 -6.97 -16.69
C GLY A 84 11.29 -6.22 -16.36
N ALA A 85 11.43 -5.75 -15.10
CA ALA A 85 12.62 -5.05 -14.62
C ALA A 85 13.62 -5.95 -13.89
N SER A 86 13.29 -7.23 -13.66
CA SER A 86 14.09 -8.19 -12.89
C SER A 86 14.40 -7.71 -11.46
N ILE A 87 13.42 -7.11 -10.80
CA ILE A 87 13.52 -6.57 -9.43
C ILE A 87 12.60 -7.33 -8.47
N PRO A 88 12.88 -7.33 -7.15
CA PRO A 88 12.05 -7.97 -6.15
C PRO A 88 10.61 -7.44 -6.10
N LEU A 89 9.66 -8.33 -5.78
CA LEU A 89 8.27 -8.00 -5.47
C LEU A 89 8.02 -8.22 -3.97
N ILE A 90 7.51 -7.19 -3.29
CA ILE A 90 7.20 -7.20 -1.85
C ILE A 90 5.68 -7.16 -1.67
N GLY A 91 5.11 -8.20 -1.08
CA GLY A 91 3.69 -8.23 -0.70
C GLY A 91 3.50 -7.72 0.73
N ILE A 92 2.62 -6.75 0.92
CA ILE A 92 2.30 -6.18 2.24
C ILE A 92 0.84 -6.49 2.57
N GLU A 93 0.56 -7.01 3.77
CA GLU A 93 -0.82 -7.12 4.24
C GLU A 93 -1.46 -5.73 4.34
N THR A 94 -2.67 -5.55 3.78
CA THR A 94 -3.36 -4.26 3.79
C THR A 94 -3.61 -3.75 5.21
N THR A 95 -3.97 -4.63 6.15
CA THR A 95 -4.18 -4.27 7.55
C THR A 95 -2.89 -3.85 8.25
N LEU A 96 -1.75 -4.43 7.87
CA LEU A 96 -0.43 -4.01 8.37
C LEU A 96 -0.04 -2.63 7.84
N SER A 97 -0.27 -2.38 6.55
CA SER A 97 -0.06 -1.05 5.96
C SER A 97 -0.91 0.01 6.66
N MET A 98 -2.19 -0.28 6.93
CA MET A 98 -3.07 0.63 7.68
C MET A 98 -2.58 0.89 9.11
N PHE A 99 -2.09 -0.15 9.80
CA PHE A 99 -1.52 -0.01 11.14
C PHE A 99 -0.34 0.98 11.14
N TRP A 100 0.60 0.82 10.22
CA TRP A 100 1.77 1.71 10.12
C TRP A 100 1.39 3.12 9.70
N GLY A 101 0.38 3.29 8.85
CA GLY A 101 -0.14 4.61 8.48
C GLY A 101 -0.75 5.38 9.66
N ILE A 102 -1.32 4.68 10.66
CA ILE A 102 -1.81 5.28 11.90
C ILE A 102 -0.64 5.59 12.84
N ASN A 103 0.35 4.70 12.92
CA ASN A 103 1.48 4.82 13.84
C ASN A 103 2.36 6.06 13.54
N ASP A 104 2.37 6.51 12.30
CA ASP A 104 3.05 7.75 11.88
C ASP A 104 2.19 9.00 12.16
N SER A 105 0.95 8.83 12.64
CA SER A 105 0.02 9.91 12.89
C SER A 105 0.03 10.31 14.38
N LYS A 106 -0.31 11.60 14.65
CA LYS A 106 -0.45 12.18 16.00
C LYS A 106 -1.55 11.53 16.87
N TYR A 107 -2.18 10.46 16.40
CA TYR A 107 -3.31 9.80 17.06
C TYR A 107 -2.91 8.70 18.04
N ILE A 108 -1.62 8.37 18.13
CA ILE A 108 -1.16 7.38 19.08
C ILE A 108 -0.73 8.07 20.37
N ASP A 109 -1.51 7.87 21.42
CA ASP A 109 -1.13 8.29 22.76
C ASP A 109 -0.01 7.37 23.30
N THR A 110 1.23 7.76 23.02
CA THR A 110 2.43 7.06 23.52
C THR A 110 2.67 7.29 25.02
N LYS A 111 1.84 8.12 25.69
CA LYS A 111 1.99 8.45 27.10
C LYS A 111 1.12 7.60 28.02
N SER A 112 0.25 6.76 27.48
CA SER A 112 -0.58 5.86 28.27
C SER A 112 0.24 4.67 28.76
N GLU A 113 0.30 4.42 30.05
CA GLU A 113 0.86 3.21 30.65
C GLU A 113 0.06 1.93 30.32
N MET A 114 -1.13 2.09 29.72
CA MET A 114 -1.96 0.97 29.32
C MET A 114 -1.49 0.36 28.00
N LYS A 115 -1.50 -0.97 27.92
CA LYS A 115 -1.25 -1.69 26.66
C LYS A 115 -2.33 -1.31 25.64
N SER A 116 -1.93 -0.65 24.56
CA SER A 116 -2.81 -0.31 23.45
C SER A 116 -2.77 -1.40 22.40
N PHE A 117 -3.94 -1.71 21.86
CA PHE A 117 -4.11 -2.60 20.72
C PHE A 117 -4.77 -1.83 19.58
N TYR A 118 -4.35 -2.12 18.36
CA TYR A 118 -4.83 -1.47 17.16
C TYR A 118 -5.55 -2.49 16.31
N CYS A 119 -6.73 -2.12 15.84
CA CYS A 119 -7.59 -3.00 15.04
C CYS A 119 -7.97 -2.30 13.72
N PRO A 120 -7.08 -2.26 12.72
CA PRO A 120 -7.44 -1.79 11.40
C PRO A 120 -8.53 -2.68 10.80
N MET A 121 -9.54 -2.05 10.20
CA MET A 121 -10.70 -2.73 9.64
C MET A 121 -10.96 -2.26 8.22
N LEU A 122 -11.36 -3.19 7.36
CA LEU A 122 -11.79 -2.94 5.98
C LEU A 122 -13.18 -3.53 5.76
N ASP A 123 -14.03 -2.80 5.07
CA ASP A 123 -15.37 -3.28 4.69
C ASP A 123 -15.25 -4.51 3.77
N ALA A 124 -15.76 -5.65 4.24
CA ALA A 124 -15.84 -6.90 3.49
C ALA A 124 -17.20 -7.05 2.77
N ARG A 125 -18.07 -6.03 2.83
CA ARG A 125 -19.48 -6.03 2.41
C ARG A 125 -20.35 -6.93 3.28
N ARG A 126 -21.69 -6.90 3.06
CA ARG A 126 -22.69 -7.75 3.74
C ARG A 126 -22.63 -7.66 5.27
N MET A 127 -22.31 -6.48 5.82
CA MET A 127 -22.17 -6.25 7.27
C MET A 127 -20.99 -7.02 7.91
N GLU A 128 -19.97 -7.36 7.12
CA GLU A 128 -18.76 -8.02 7.56
C GLU A 128 -17.54 -7.09 7.39
N VAL A 129 -16.49 -7.35 8.16
CA VAL A 129 -15.23 -6.62 8.08
C VAL A 129 -14.04 -7.59 8.04
N TYR A 130 -13.04 -7.24 7.26
CA TYR A 130 -11.70 -7.79 7.42
C TYR A 130 -10.99 -7.01 8.52
N TYR A 131 -10.37 -7.68 9.47
CA TYR A 131 -9.62 -7.02 10.52
C TYR A 131 -8.38 -7.82 10.91
N SER A 132 -7.46 -7.15 11.56
CA SER A 132 -6.34 -7.75 12.29
C SER A 132 -6.13 -6.97 13.58
N ILE A 133 -5.53 -7.60 14.57
CA ILE A 133 -5.19 -6.95 15.84
C ILE A 133 -3.68 -6.91 15.98
N TYR A 134 -3.14 -5.74 16.23
CA TYR A 134 -1.71 -5.50 16.42
C TYR A 134 -1.44 -4.91 17.80
N ASP A 135 -0.29 -5.23 18.38
CA ASP A 135 0.24 -4.49 19.52
C ASP A 135 0.88 -3.16 19.07
N SER A 136 1.34 -2.35 20.00
CA SER A 136 1.99 -1.07 19.73
C SER A 136 3.33 -1.19 18.97
N ALA A 137 3.92 -2.36 18.94
CA ALA A 137 5.15 -2.64 18.20
C ALA A 137 4.87 -3.15 16.76
N GLY A 138 3.59 -3.35 16.40
CA GLY A 138 3.19 -3.87 15.10
C GLY A 138 3.21 -5.40 15.00
N ASN A 139 3.33 -6.10 16.13
CA ASN A 139 3.20 -7.54 16.10
C ASN A 139 1.73 -7.94 15.97
N LYS A 140 1.43 -8.77 14.99
CA LYS A 140 0.09 -9.28 14.76
C LYS A 140 -0.28 -10.29 15.86
N ILE A 141 -1.42 -10.04 16.54
CA ILE A 141 -1.95 -10.90 17.59
C ILE A 141 -3.05 -11.80 17.02
N LYS A 142 -3.86 -11.26 16.08
CA LYS A 142 -4.94 -11.98 15.42
C LYS A 142 -5.17 -11.47 14.00
#